data_a57dd18cf39e18c4d91e2447f61fc605
#
_entry.id   a57dd18cf39e18c4d91e2447f61fc605
#
_cell.length_a   1.000
_cell.length_b   1.000
_cell.length_c   1.000
_cell.angle_alpha   90.00
_cell.angle_beta   90.00
_cell.angle_gamma   90.00
#
_symmetry.space_group_name_H-M   'P 1'
#
loop_
_entity.id
_entity.type
_entity.pdbx_description
1 polymer ?
#
loop_
_entity_poly.entity_id
_entity_poly.type
_entity_poly.pdbx_seq_one_letter_code
_entity_poly.pdbx_strand_id
1 'polypeptide(L)'
;YYLDTIQVVFQDFLLPRGEWYIKGEKVDPAAIRDTALLSIEGELDDIAGLGQTEAAQALCTGIPAARREHFIVEGAGHYGIFSGRRWREVVYPKVRDFCAAHVDAAPTAAKAKKKSNVTPLRRKAS
;
A
#
# COMPACT_ATOMS: atom_id res chain seq x y z
N TYR A 1 -22.11 -1.86 1.65
CA TYR A 1 -20.66 -2.08 1.84
C TYR A 1 -20.22 -3.45 1.29
N TYR A 2 -20.70 -4.59 1.83
CA TYR A 2 -20.27 -5.93 1.43
C TYR A 2 -20.52 -6.20 -0.07
N LEU A 3 -21.73 -5.96 -0.55
CA LEU A 3 -22.09 -6.15 -1.96
C LEU A 3 -21.27 -5.24 -2.90
N ASP A 4 -21.06 -3.99 -2.51
CA ASP A 4 -20.23 -3.06 -3.29
C ASP A 4 -18.79 -3.56 -3.39
N THR A 5 -18.25 -4.12 -2.29
CA THR A 5 -16.90 -4.71 -2.31
C THR A 5 -16.82 -5.90 -3.27
N ILE A 6 -17.79 -6.83 -3.21
CA ILE A 6 -17.84 -7.97 -4.12
C ILE A 6 -17.88 -7.50 -5.57
N GLN A 7 -18.74 -6.54 -5.88
CA GLN A 7 -18.88 -6.03 -7.24
C GLN A 7 -17.59 -5.32 -7.70
N VAL A 8 -17.15 -4.31 -6.96
CA VAL A 8 -16.01 -3.45 -7.36
C VAL A 8 -14.70 -4.23 -7.47
N VAL A 9 -14.44 -5.12 -6.49
CA VAL A 9 -13.14 -5.80 -6.39
C VAL A 9 -13.11 -7.10 -7.18
N PHE A 10 -14.16 -7.94 -7.06
CA PHE A 10 -14.12 -9.31 -7.57
C PHE A 10 -14.89 -9.53 -8.86
N GLN A 11 -15.80 -8.63 -9.25
CA GLN A 11 -16.55 -8.75 -10.51
C GLN A 11 -16.08 -7.73 -11.54
N ASP A 12 -16.02 -6.46 -11.19
CA ASP A 12 -15.73 -5.38 -12.14
C ASP A 12 -14.24 -5.06 -12.24
N PHE A 13 -13.44 -5.45 -11.24
CA PHE A 13 -11.97 -5.20 -11.18
C PHE A 13 -11.62 -3.73 -11.42
N LEU A 14 -12.36 -2.81 -10.82
CA LEU A 14 -12.26 -1.39 -11.15
C LEU A 14 -10.90 -0.78 -10.85
N LEU A 15 -10.20 -1.23 -9.79
CA LEU A 15 -8.89 -0.71 -9.44
C LEU A 15 -7.82 -1.01 -10.50
N PRO A 16 -7.59 -2.27 -10.93
CA PRO A 16 -6.60 -2.58 -11.96
C PRO A 16 -6.99 -2.01 -13.33
N ARG A 17 -8.27 -1.78 -13.60
CA ARG A 17 -8.74 -1.11 -14.83
C ARG A 17 -8.59 0.40 -14.80
N GLY A 18 -8.30 0.97 -13.62
CA GLY A 18 -8.22 2.42 -13.44
C GLY A 18 -9.57 3.12 -13.60
N GLU A 19 -10.65 2.43 -13.29
CA GLU A 19 -12.04 2.89 -13.43
C GLU A 19 -12.73 3.07 -12.06
N TRP A 20 -11.98 2.95 -10.97
CA TRP A 20 -12.54 3.13 -9.63
C TRP A 20 -12.56 4.59 -9.20
N TYR A 21 -13.76 5.07 -8.88
CA TYR A 21 -13.98 6.41 -8.38
C TYR A 21 -14.67 6.37 -7.01
N ILE A 22 -14.21 7.19 -6.08
CA ILE A 22 -14.83 7.38 -4.77
C ILE A 22 -15.20 8.85 -4.63
N LYS A 23 -16.51 9.14 -4.46
CA LYS A 23 -17.04 10.52 -4.38
C LYS A 23 -16.60 11.41 -5.55
N GLY A 24 -16.51 10.84 -6.74
CA GLY A 24 -16.10 11.55 -7.95
C GLY A 24 -14.59 11.69 -8.16
N GLU A 25 -13.77 11.25 -7.21
CA GLU A 25 -12.33 11.27 -7.34
C GLU A 25 -11.82 9.88 -7.77
N LYS A 26 -10.94 9.84 -8.76
CA LYS A 26 -10.33 8.61 -9.24
C LYS A 26 -9.35 8.05 -8.20
N VAL A 27 -9.46 6.76 -7.91
CA VAL A 27 -8.44 6.03 -7.14
C VAL A 27 -7.27 5.73 -8.05
N ASP A 28 -6.14 6.38 -7.80
CA ASP A 28 -4.93 6.27 -8.63
C ASP A 28 -3.71 5.77 -7.81
N PRO A 29 -3.40 4.46 -7.84
CA PRO A 29 -2.21 3.92 -7.19
C PRO A 29 -0.90 4.49 -7.73
N ALA A 30 -0.86 4.95 -8.98
CA ALA A 30 0.33 5.55 -9.57
C ALA A 30 0.66 6.94 -8.97
N ALA A 31 -0.29 7.55 -8.25
CA ALA A 31 -0.04 8.78 -7.51
C ALA A 31 0.86 8.59 -6.27
N ILE A 32 1.05 7.36 -5.80
CA ILE A 32 1.96 7.04 -4.68
C ILE A 32 3.40 7.19 -5.19
N ARG A 33 4.20 8.08 -4.55
CA ARG A 33 5.57 8.39 -5.00
C ARG A 33 6.62 8.31 -3.89
N ASP A 34 6.22 8.65 -2.67
CA ASP A 34 7.14 8.88 -1.54
C ASP A 34 7.23 7.69 -0.58
N THR A 35 6.47 6.63 -0.83
CA THR A 35 6.44 5.40 -0.04
C THR A 35 7.27 4.32 -0.72
N ALA A 36 7.97 3.49 0.05
CA ALA A 36 8.52 2.24 -0.45
C ALA A 36 7.45 1.13 -0.38
N LEU A 37 7.46 0.20 -1.33
CA LEU A 37 6.48 -0.87 -1.42
C LEU A 37 7.16 -2.24 -1.37
N LEU A 38 6.87 -3.01 -0.33
CA LEU A 38 7.18 -4.44 -0.24
C LEU A 38 5.88 -5.23 -0.29
N SER A 39 5.70 -6.06 -1.29
CA SER A 39 4.62 -7.05 -1.35
C SER A 39 5.16 -8.45 -1.03
N ILE A 40 4.41 -9.24 -0.26
CA ILE A 40 4.84 -10.56 0.21
C ILE A 40 3.73 -11.57 -0.08
N GLU A 41 4.10 -12.70 -0.68
CA GLU A 41 3.18 -13.81 -0.97
C GLU A 41 3.73 -15.12 -0.40
N GLY A 42 2.85 -16.02 0.00
CA GLY A 42 3.22 -17.40 0.32
C GLY A 42 3.14 -18.25 -0.96
N GLU A 43 4.18 -19.05 -1.23
CA GLU A 43 4.20 -19.93 -2.41
C GLU A 43 3.02 -20.91 -2.46
N LEU A 44 2.58 -21.38 -1.29
CA LEU A 44 1.47 -22.32 -1.14
C LEU A 44 0.22 -21.64 -0.55
N ASP A 45 0.06 -20.35 -0.78
CA ASP A 45 -1.10 -19.60 -0.30
C ASP A 45 -2.32 -19.93 -1.17
N ASP A 46 -3.31 -20.58 -0.56
CA ASP A 46 -4.57 -20.99 -1.20
C ASP A 46 -5.71 -19.97 -1.02
N ILE A 47 -5.47 -18.91 -0.26
CA ILE A 47 -6.43 -17.81 -0.03
C ILE A 47 -6.11 -16.62 -0.93
N ALA A 48 -4.85 -16.18 -0.92
CA ALA A 48 -4.34 -15.14 -1.80
C ALA A 48 -3.26 -15.76 -2.69
N GLY A 49 -3.66 -16.37 -3.79
CA GLY A 49 -2.76 -17.09 -4.70
C GLY A 49 -1.67 -16.19 -5.28
N LEU A 50 -0.59 -16.82 -5.73
CA LEU A 50 0.55 -16.14 -6.33
C LEU A 50 0.13 -15.16 -7.44
N GLY A 51 0.72 -13.99 -7.43
CA GLY A 51 0.46 -12.91 -8.36
C GLY A 51 -0.60 -11.91 -7.90
N GLN A 52 -1.46 -12.26 -6.93
CA GLN A 52 -2.52 -11.36 -6.46
C GLN A 52 -1.95 -10.14 -5.72
N THR A 53 -1.00 -10.37 -4.82
CA THR A 53 -0.35 -9.28 -4.08
C THR A 53 0.75 -8.63 -4.93
N GLU A 54 1.43 -9.39 -5.78
CA GLU A 54 2.39 -8.88 -6.76
C GLU A 54 1.76 -7.84 -7.69
N ALA A 55 0.50 -8.00 -8.05
CA ALA A 55 -0.22 -7.06 -8.92
C ALA A 55 -0.15 -5.60 -8.43
N ALA A 56 0.00 -5.36 -7.12
CA ALA A 56 0.21 -4.03 -6.56
C ALA A 56 1.47 -3.34 -7.12
N GLN A 57 2.50 -4.11 -7.47
CA GLN A 57 3.74 -3.60 -8.06
C GLN A 57 3.49 -2.95 -9.44
N ALA A 58 2.59 -3.53 -10.23
CA ALA A 58 2.21 -3.03 -11.54
C ALA A 58 1.32 -1.78 -11.45
N LEU A 59 0.53 -1.64 -10.39
CA LEU A 59 -0.37 -0.50 -10.20
C LEU A 59 0.37 0.72 -9.62
N CYS A 60 1.32 0.51 -8.70
CA CYS A 60 2.03 1.58 -8.00
C CYS A 60 3.24 2.11 -8.80
N THR A 61 3.03 2.43 -10.08
CA THR A 61 4.11 2.81 -11.01
C THR A 61 4.77 4.15 -10.67
N GLY A 62 4.15 5.00 -9.87
CA GLY A 62 4.74 6.24 -9.37
C GLY A 62 5.89 6.04 -8.39
N ILE A 63 5.97 4.86 -7.76
CA ILE A 63 7.07 4.51 -6.86
C ILE A 63 8.28 4.08 -7.71
N PRO A 64 9.47 4.67 -7.51
CA PRO A 64 10.68 4.24 -8.23
C PRO A 64 10.97 2.75 -8.06
N ALA A 65 11.45 2.08 -9.11
CA ALA A 65 11.73 0.64 -9.08
C ALA A 65 12.68 0.24 -7.95
N ALA A 66 13.67 1.06 -7.63
CA ALA A 66 14.60 0.83 -6.52
C ALA A 66 13.95 0.87 -5.12
N ARG A 67 12.69 1.30 -5.02
CA ARG A 67 11.91 1.35 -3.78
C ARG A 67 10.74 0.37 -3.78
N ARG A 68 10.69 -0.52 -4.76
CA ARG A 68 9.66 -1.56 -4.88
C ARG A 68 10.30 -2.93 -4.86
N GLU A 69 9.74 -3.82 -4.07
CA GLU A 69 10.20 -5.21 -3.99
C GLU A 69 9.00 -6.15 -3.84
N HIS A 70 9.09 -7.29 -4.50
CA HIS A 70 8.18 -8.41 -4.31
C HIS A 70 8.94 -9.61 -3.75
N PHE A 71 8.38 -10.28 -2.74
CA PHE A 71 9.03 -11.39 -2.06
C PHE A 71 8.08 -12.58 -1.90
N ILE A 72 8.45 -13.71 -2.50
CA ILE A 72 7.74 -14.99 -2.34
C ILE A 72 8.38 -15.79 -1.20
N VAL A 73 7.58 -16.23 -0.25
CA VAL A 73 8.01 -17.06 0.88
C VAL A 73 7.83 -18.51 0.53
N GLU A 74 8.94 -19.19 0.21
CA GLU A 74 8.97 -20.56 -0.21
C GLU A 74 8.34 -21.50 0.83
N GLY A 75 7.48 -22.40 0.37
CA GLY A 75 6.76 -23.39 1.17
C GLY A 75 5.83 -22.81 2.24
N ALA A 76 5.49 -21.52 2.20
CA ALA A 76 4.53 -20.90 3.12
C ALA A 76 3.12 -20.87 2.53
N GLY A 77 2.14 -21.30 3.31
CA GLY A 77 0.73 -20.98 3.09
C GLY A 77 0.37 -19.64 3.71
N HIS A 78 -0.90 -19.23 3.58
CA HIS A 78 -1.41 -17.92 3.99
C HIS A 78 -0.96 -17.49 5.40
N TYR A 79 -1.17 -18.33 6.40
CA TYR A 79 -0.80 -18.01 7.78
C TYR A 79 0.71 -18.08 8.04
N GLY A 80 1.46 -18.81 7.21
CA GLY A 80 2.91 -18.98 7.34
C GLY A 80 3.70 -17.71 7.12
N ILE A 81 3.13 -16.72 6.39
CA ILE A 81 3.75 -15.41 6.15
C ILE A 81 3.54 -14.42 7.30
N PHE A 82 2.67 -14.73 8.28
CA PHE A 82 2.35 -13.84 9.41
C PHE A 82 2.77 -14.41 10.76
N SER A 83 3.03 -15.71 10.87
CA SER A 83 3.27 -16.36 12.16
C SER A 83 4.17 -17.57 12.05
N GLY A 84 4.59 -18.11 13.23
CA GLY A 84 5.37 -19.32 13.34
C GLY A 84 6.86 -19.13 12.99
N ARG A 85 7.51 -20.24 12.61
CA ARG A 85 8.95 -20.25 12.37
C ARG A 85 9.33 -19.44 11.12
N ARG A 86 8.60 -19.62 10.00
CA ARG A 86 8.88 -18.89 8.75
C ARG A 86 8.78 -17.39 8.93
N TRP A 87 7.76 -16.92 9.66
CA TRP A 87 7.67 -15.51 10.00
C TRP A 87 8.94 -15.02 10.72
N ARG A 88 9.36 -15.71 11.79
CA ARG A 88 10.51 -15.27 12.59
C ARG A 88 11.83 -15.33 11.85
N GLU A 89 12.04 -16.39 11.06
CA GLU A 89 13.35 -16.69 10.46
C GLU A 89 13.52 -16.11 9.05
N VAL A 90 12.43 -15.86 8.33
CA VAL A 90 12.46 -15.46 6.92
C VAL A 90 11.75 -14.13 6.70
N VAL A 91 10.45 -14.05 7.03
CA VAL A 91 9.63 -12.89 6.66
C VAL A 91 9.97 -11.66 7.49
N TYR A 92 10.04 -11.80 8.81
CA TYR A 92 10.36 -10.68 9.71
C TYR A 92 11.74 -10.06 9.42
N PRO A 93 12.83 -10.82 9.26
CA PRO A 93 14.11 -10.22 8.83
C PRO A 93 14.00 -9.47 7.52
N LYS A 94 13.31 -10.00 6.53
CA LYS A 94 13.09 -9.33 5.24
C LYS A 94 12.35 -8.01 5.39
N VAL A 95 11.25 -7.99 6.14
CA VAL A 95 10.47 -6.77 6.41
C VAL A 95 11.31 -5.75 7.16
N ARG A 96 12.01 -6.18 8.22
CA ARG A 96 12.90 -5.31 9.01
C ARG A 96 13.97 -4.65 8.14
N ASP A 97 14.64 -5.44 7.31
CA ASP A 97 15.76 -4.97 6.50
C ASP A 97 15.27 -4.05 5.38
N PHE A 98 14.12 -4.36 4.76
CA PHE A 98 13.47 -3.48 3.81
C PHE A 98 13.06 -2.14 4.46
N CYS A 99 12.45 -2.17 5.63
CA CYS A 99 12.11 -0.95 6.36
C CYS A 99 13.35 -0.13 6.69
N ALA A 100 14.40 -0.79 7.23
CA ALA A 100 15.66 -0.10 7.58
C ALA A 100 16.31 0.56 6.36
N ALA A 101 16.29 -0.10 5.19
CA ALA A 101 16.86 0.45 3.96
C ALA A 101 16.10 1.68 3.42
N HIS A 102 14.86 1.91 3.86
CA HIS A 102 14.01 2.97 3.33
C HIS A 102 13.60 4.05 4.36
N VAL A 103 14.02 3.91 5.63
CA VAL A 103 13.72 4.91 6.69
C VAL A 103 14.34 6.26 6.36
N ASP A 104 15.57 6.29 5.87
CA ASP A 104 16.29 7.53 5.56
C ASP A 104 15.96 8.11 4.18
N ALA A 105 15.19 7.36 3.38
CA ALA A 105 14.68 7.81 2.08
C ALA A 105 13.37 8.62 2.19
N ALA A 106 13.02 9.09 3.39
CA ALA A 106 11.90 10.00 3.57
C ALA A 106 12.12 11.25 2.70
N PRO A 107 11.13 11.71 1.94
CA PRO A 107 11.30 12.89 1.09
C PRO A 107 11.73 14.05 1.96
N THR A 108 12.78 14.74 1.55
CA THR A 108 13.08 16.08 2.08
C THR A 108 11.82 16.88 1.86
N ALA A 109 11.10 17.14 2.93
CA ALA A 109 9.84 17.87 2.92
C ALA A 109 10.08 19.20 2.19
N ALA A 110 9.62 19.28 0.96
CA ALA A 110 9.40 20.56 0.31
C ALA A 110 8.47 21.31 1.28
N LYS A 111 9.01 22.37 1.88
CA LYS A 111 8.34 23.19 2.89
C LYS A 111 6.95 23.56 2.37
N ALA A 112 5.93 22.83 2.78
CA ALA A 112 4.55 23.23 2.61
C ALA A 112 4.39 24.52 3.42
N LYS A 113 4.37 25.67 2.74
CA LYS A 113 3.98 26.95 3.31
C LYS A 113 2.54 26.79 3.82
N LYS A 114 2.42 26.53 5.10
CA LYS A 114 1.15 26.52 5.82
C LYS A 114 0.62 27.95 5.81
N LYS A 115 -0.23 28.28 4.84
CA LYS A 115 -1.08 29.47 4.94
C LYS A 115 -2.13 29.15 6.00
N SER A 116 -1.87 29.61 7.22
CA SER A 116 -2.87 29.64 8.28
C SER A 116 -3.86 30.76 8.01
N ASN A 117 -4.94 30.47 7.32
CA ASN A 117 -6.13 31.32 7.31
C ASN A 117 -7.03 30.89 8.47
N VAL A 118 -6.67 31.26 9.69
CA VAL A 118 -7.60 31.25 10.80
C VAL A 118 -8.14 32.67 10.95
N THR A 119 -9.36 32.89 10.45
CA THR A 119 -10.12 34.12 10.73
C THR A 119 -10.64 34.06 12.17
N PRO A 120 -10.31 35.01 13.05
CA PRO A 120 -10.82 34.98 14.42
C PRO A 120 -12.32 35.30 14.43
N LEU A 121 -13.08 34.43 15.10
CA LEU A 121 -14.49 34.63 15.40
C LEU A 121 -14.68 35.87 16.28
N ARG A 122 -15.31 36.91 15.74
CA ARG A 122 -15.74 38.10 16.48
C ARG A 122 -16.82 37.72 17.49
N ARG A 123 -16.51 37.76 18.80
CA ARG A 123 -17.53 37.73 19.84
C ARG A 123 -18.37 39.00 19.74
N LYS A 124 -19.69 38.84 19.53
CA LYS A 124 -20.66 39.92 19.80
C LYS A 124 -20.85 40.00 21.30
N ALA A 125 -20.59 41.16 21.86
CA ALA A 125 -21.02 41.54 23.20
C ALA A 125 -22.49 41.98 23.13
N SER A 126 -23.30 41.46 24.03
CA SER A 126 -24.64 41.97 24.39
C SER A 126 -24.49 42.95 25.54
#